data_b4aa4797bec1217cb56444168b3aa7a9
#
_entry.id   b4aa4797bec1217cb56444168b3aa7a9
#
_cell.length_a   1.000
_cell.length_b   1.000
_cell.length_c   1.000
_cell.angle_alpha   90.00
_cell.angle_beta   90.00
_cell.angle_gamma   90.00
#
_symmetry.space_group_name_H-M   'P 1'
#
loop_
_entity.id
_entity.type
_entity.pdbx_description
1 polymer ?
#
loop_
_entity_poly.entity_id
_entity_poly.type
_entity_poly.pdbx_seq_one_letter_code
_entity_poly.pdbx_strand_id
1 'polypeptide(L)'
;MNVSKIANNYVQSVRREIEFDCKPEKVWSIISKKSNLELFHPFCQKNPAIVWTEDSHEDEIHYIKGFVLKRKFVAWKKNVGYDLVIGNKKNKQSFVSWRIIDK
;
A
#
# COMPACT_ATOMS: atom_id res chain seq x y z
N MET A 1 -15.78 -2.91 0.31
CA MET A 1 -15.21 -3.20 1.65
C MET A 1 -15.43 -2.02 2.57
N ASN A 2 -15.78 -2.29 3.81
CA ASN A 2 -16.00 -1.24 4.80
C ASN A 2 -14.69 -0.97 5.57
N VAL A 3 -14.00 0.09 5.20
CA VAL A 3 -12.69 0.45 5.78
C VAL A 3 -12.81 0.74 7.27
N SER A 4 -13.85 1.46 7.70
CA SER A 4 -14.03 1.80 9.12
C SER A 4 -14.20 0.56 9.98
N LYS A 5 -14.95 -0.43 9.50
CA LYS A 5 -15.16 -1.68 10.23
C LYS A 5 -13.86 -2.48 10.39
N ILE A 6 -13.04 -2.53 9.35
CA ILE A 6 -11.75 -3.21 9.39
C ILE A 6 -10.78 -2.47 10.31
N ALA A 7 -10.70 -1.15 10.20
CA ALA A 7 -9.80 -0.33 11.00
C ALA A 7 -10.09 -0.44 12.50
N ASN A 8 -11.35 -0.64 12.90
CA ASN A 8 -11.73 -0.79 14.29
C ASN A 8 -11.16 -2.05 14.95
N ASN A 9 -10.65 -2.99 14.18
CA ASN A 9 -10.00 -4.19 14.71
C ASN A 9 -8.54 -3.95 15.13
N TYR A 10 -8.03 -2.73 14.90
CA TYR A 10 -6.65 -2.40 15.18
C TYR A 10 -6.55 -1.45 16.37
N VAL A 11 -5.50 -1.64 17.18
CA VAL A 11 -5.31 -0.91 18.44
C VAL A 11 -5.01 0.56 18.21
N GLN A 12 -4.28 0.87 17.16
CA GLN A 12 -3.86 2.23 16.85
C GLN A 12 -4.20 2.60 15.43
N SER A 13 -4.48 3.88 15.24
CA SER A 13 -4.76 4.43 13.93
C SER A 13 -3.89 5.67 13.70
N VAL A 14 -3.25 5.74 12.54
CA VAL A 14 -2.43 6.90 12.14
C VAL A 14 -2.90 7.34 10.77
N ARG A 15 -3.09 8.65 10.63
CA ARG A 15 -3.46 9.26 9.35
C ARG A 15 -2.37 10.20 8.88
N ARG A 16 -2.04 10.12 7.60
CA ARG A 16 -1.10 11.04 6.94
C ARG A 16 -1.72 11.54 5.66
N GLU A 17 -1.49 12.80 5.37
CA GLU A 17 -1.94 13.43 4.14
C GLU A 17 -0.76 14.10 3.46
N ILE A 18 -0.67 13.94 2.15
CA ILE A 18 0.33 14.59 1.32
C ILE A 18 -0.40 15.21 0.13
N GLU A 19 -0.10 16.47 -0.15
CA GLU A 19 -0.67 17.15 -1.31
C GLU A 19 0.29 17.04 -2.48
N PHE A 20 -0.28 16.73 -3.65
CA PHE A 20 0.48 16.67 -4.89
C PHE A 20 -0.11 17.66 -5.88
N ASP A 21 0.75 18.34 -6.59
CA ASP A 21 0.35 19.28 -7.64
C ASP A 21 0.24 18.54 -8.98
N CYS A 22 -0.65 17.55 -9.01
CA CYS A 22 -0.90 16.76 -10.21
C CYS A 22 -2.28 16.10 -10.13
N LYS A 23 -2.72 15.57 -11.28
CA LYS A 23 -4.04 14.94 -11.39
C LYS A 23 -4.09 13.58 -10.69
N PRO A 24 -5.28 13.16 -10.20
CA PRO A 24 -5.44 11.86 -9.57
C PRO A 24 -4.91 10.69 -10.40
N GLU A 25 -5.09 10.72 -11.71
CA GLU A 25 -4.63 9.67 -12.62
C GLU A 25 -3.10 9.54 -12.59
N LYS A 26 -2.41 10.65 -12.43
CA LYS A 26 -0.94 10.65 -12.35
C LYS A 26 -0.48 10.02 -11.04
N VAL A 27 -1.11 10.39 -9.93
CA VAL A 27 -0.81 9.79 -8.62
C VAL A 27 -1.07 8.29 -8.67
N TRP A 28 -2.23 7.89 -9.21
CA TRP A 28 -2.57 6.47 -9.35
C TRP A 28 -1.54 5.71 -10.18
N SER A 29 -1.08 6.29 -11.28
CA SER A 29 -0.10 5.64 -12.16
C SER A 29 1.21 5.32 -11.43
N ILE A 30 1.55 6.11 -10.41
CA ILE A 30 2.75 5.90 -9.61
C ILE A 30 2.51 4.85 -8.52
N ILE A 31 1.45 5.00 -7.72
CA ILE A 31 1.23 4.11 -6.58
C ILE A 31 0.71 2.73 -6.98
N SER A 32 0.14 2.59 -8.17
CA SER A 32 -0.36 1.31 -8.66
C SER A 32 0.67 0.53 -9.48
N LYS A 33 1.83 1.10 -9.74
CA LYS A 33 2.87 0.46 -10.54
C LYS A 33 3.52 -0.67 -9.75
N LYS A 34 3.81 -1.77 -10.44
CA LYS A 34 4.59 -2.87 -9.87
C LYS A 34 5.93 -2.36 -9.36
N SER A 35 6.32 -2.76 -8.16
CA SER A 35 7.56 -2.33 -7.50
C SER A 35 7.62 -0.83 -7.24
N ASN A 36 6.47 -0.21 -6.97
CA ASN A 36 6.38 1.25 -6.81
C ASN A 36 7.18 1.78 -5.63
N LEU A 37 7.34 0.99 -4.56
CA LEU A 37 8.09 1.46 -3.39
C LEU A 37 9.56 1.68 -3.66
N GLU A 38 10.11 1.06 -4.68
CA GLU A 38 11.51 1.34 -5.09
C GLU A 38 11.67 2.76 -5.62
N LEU A 39 10.58 3.39 -6.04
CA LEU A 39 10.60 4.72 -6.61
C LEU A 39 10.59 5.83 -5.55
N PHE A 40 9.94 5.59 -4.41
CA PHE A 40 9.73 6.69 -3.47
C PHE A 40 9.90 6.33 -1.99
N HIS A 41 10.06 5.07 -1.63
CA HIS A 41 10.18 4.68 -0.22
C HIS A 41 11.67 4.67 0.17
N PRO A 42 12.11 5.57 1.06
CA PRO A 42 13.55 5.76 1.33
C PRO A 42 14.24 4.55 1.97
N PHE A 43 13.51 3.70 2.66
CA PHE A 43 14.07 2.54 3.35
C PHE A 43 13.84 1.23 2.61
N CYS A 44 13.20 1.27 1.44
CA CYS A 44 12.94 0.09 0.63
C CYS A 44 14.11 -0.16 -0.31
N GLN A 45 14.77 -1.30 -0.16
CA GLN A 45 15.85 -1.71 -1.04
C GLN A 45 15.29 -2.38 -2.29
N LYS A 46 14.32 -3.29 -2.10
CA LYS A 46 13.66 -4.00 -3.20
C LYS A 46 12.18 -4.17 -2.88
N ASN A 47 11.37 -4.13 -3.92
CA ASN A 47 9.92 -4.33 -3.79
C ASN A 47 9.45 -5.34 -4.85
N PRO A 48 9.86 -6.62 -4.73
CA PRO A 48 9.48 -7.62 -5.71
C PRO A 48 8.00 -7.94 -5.63
N ALA A 49 7.36 -8.02 -6.79
CA ALA A 49 5.97 -8.45 -6.88
C ALA A 49 5.90 -9.97 -6.79
N ILE A 50 4.95 -10.48 -6.01
CA ILE A 50 4.63 -11.90 -5.95
C ILE A 50 3.51 -12.21 -6.94
N VAL A 51 2.42 -11.44 -6.86
CA VAL A 51 1.29 -11.48 -7.79
C VAL A 51 0.97 -10.05 -8.17
N TRP A 52 0.92 -9.76 -9.45
CA TRP A 52 0.57 -8.41 -9.92
C TRP A 52 -0.22 -8.53 -11.22
N THR A 53 -1.49 -8.85 -11.08
CA THR A 53 -2.43 -9.03 -12.17
C THR A 53 -3.54 -8.00 -12.09
N GLU A 54 -4.46 -8.03 -13.00
CA GLU A 54 -5.61 -7.15 -12.99
C GLU A 54 -6.47 -7.34 -11.74
N ASP A 55 -6.55 -8.57 -11.24
CA ASP A 55 -7.47 -8.95 -10.16
C ASP A 55 -6.81 -9.16 -8.81
N SER A 56 -5.50 -9.27 -8.76
CA SER A 56 -4.81 -9.64 -7.52
C SER A 56 -3.42 -9.01 -7.45
N HIS A 57 -3.09 -8.50 -6.26
CA HIS A 57 -1.82 -7.82 -6.04
C HIS A 57 -1.24 -8.26 -4.70
N GLU A 58 -0.01 -8.75 -4.72
CA GLU A 58 0.80 -9.05 -3.54
C GLU A 58 2.24 -8.73 -3.87
N ASP A 59 2.95 -8.14 -2.91
CA ASP A 59 4.38 -7.92 -3.06
C ASP A 59 5.09 -8.05 -1.72
N GLU A 60 6.41 -7.92 -1.78
CA GLU A 60 7.26 -7.87 -0.59
C GLU A 60 7.99 -6.54 -0.55
N ILE A 61 8.29 -6.08 0.66
CA ILE A 61 9.16 -4.93 0.89
C ILE A 61 10.43 -5.44 1.56
N HIS A 62 11.55 -5.35 0.86
CA HIS A 62 12.86 -5.68 1.40
C HIS A 62 13.52 -4.40 1.87
N TYR A 63 13.63 -4.26 3.18
CA TYR A 63 14.20 -3.06 3.79
C TYR A 63 15.72 -3.10 3.80
N ILE A 64 16.35 -1.95 3.78
CA ILE A 64 17.81 -1.79 3.81
C ILE A 64 18.41 -2.53 5.00
N LYS A 65 17.72 -2.57 6.13
CA LYS A 65 18.18 -3.27 7.35
C LYS A 65 17.97 -4.77 7.35
N GLY A 66 17.47 -5.33 6.26
CA GLY A 66 17.40 -6.77 6.06
C GLY A 66 16.11 -7.47 6.44
N PHE A 67 15.12 -6.78 7.02
CA PHE A 67 13.85 -7.42 7.26
C PHE A 67 12.91 -7.27 6.06
N VAL A 68 11.96 -8.20 5.97
CA VAL A 68 11.02 -8.29 4.84
C VAL A 68 9.59 -8.26 5.37
N LEU A 69 8.77 -7.41 4.80
CA LEU A 69 7.33 -7.39 5.04
C LEU A 69 6.61 -7.75 3.75
N LYS A 70 5.45 -8.38 3.89
CA LYS A 70 4.60 -8.74 2.77
C LYS A 70 3.38 -7.84 2.76
N ARG A 71 3.02 -7.35 1.58
CA ARG A 71 1.78 -6.61 1.37
C ARG A 71 0.81 -7.47 0.58
N LYS A 72 -0.40 -7.60 1.08
CA LYS A 72 -1.51 -8.22 0.35
C LYS A 72 -2.60 -7.19 0.17
N PHE A 73 -2.89 -6.84 -1.07
CA PHE A 73 -3.93 -5.87 -1.40
C PHE A 73 -5.29 -6.54 -1.35
N VAL A 74 -6.19 -5.98 -0.58
CA VAL A 74 -7.53 -6.56 -0.35
C VAL A 74 -8.64 -5.77 -1.01
N ALA A 75 -8.37 -4.54 -1.42
CA ALA A 75 -9.27 -3.72 -2.22
C ALA A 75 -8.46 -2.86 -3.17
N TRP A 76 -8.95 -2.68 -4.37
CA TRP A 76 -8.21 -2.00 -5.43
C TRP A 76 -9.20 -1.26 -6.32
N LYS A 77 -9.10 0.05 -6.37
CA LYS A 77 -9.99 0.85 -7.20
C LYS A 77 -9.20 1.90 -7.96
N LYS A 78 -9.16 1.75 -9.26
CA LYS A 78 -8.42 2.63 -10.16
C LYS A 78 -8.75 4.09 -9.92
N ASN A 79 -7.71 4.91 -9.83
CA ASN A 79 -7.78 6.36 -9.61
C ASN A 79 -8.37 6.80 -8.27
N VAL A 80 -8.69 5.86 -7.39
CA VAL A 80 -9.28 6.16 -6.07
C VAL A 80 -8.35 5.74 -4.95
N GLY A 81 -7.83 4.52 -5.01
CA GLY A 81 -6.94 4.03 -3.97
C GLY A 81 -6.98 2.53 -3.79
N TYR A 82 -6.37 2.08 -2.72
CA TYR A 82 -6.39 0.67 -2.37
C TYR A 82 -6.26 0.47 -0.86
N ASP A 83 -6.62 -0.72 -0.44
CA ASP A 83 -6.47 -1.17 0.94
C ASP A 83 -5.60 -2.41 0.94
N LEU A 84 -4.76 -2.52 1.94
CA LEU A 84 -3.86 -3.65 2.02
C LEU A 84 -3.60 -4.05 3.47
N VAL A 85 -3.15 -5.29 3.63
CA VAL A 85 -2.63 -5.81 4.88
C VAL A 85 -1.12 -5.95 4.71
N ILE A 86 -0.36 -5.46 5.68
CA ILE A 86 1.09 -5.50 5.66
C ILE A 86 1.60 -6.18 6.94
N GLY A 87 2.59 -7.06 6.79
CA GLY A 87 3.18 -7.74 7.92
C GLY A 87 4.05 -8.92 7.50
N ASN A 88 4.44 -9.73 8.49
CA ASN A 88 5.13 -10.98 8.21
C ASN A 88 4.31 -12.17 8.73
N LYS A 89 4.78 -13.39 8.43
CA LYS A 89 4.00 -14.62 8.63
C LYS A 89 3.47 -14.84 10.04
N LYS A 90 4.16 -14.39 11.05
CA LYS A 90 3.87 -14.77 12.44
C LYS A 90 3.46 -13.61 13.31
N ASN A 91 3.63 -12.40 12.81
CA ASN A 91 3.49 -11.22 13.64
C ASN A 91 2.30 -10.40 13.28
N LYS A 92 2.11 -9.39 14.10
CA LYS A 92 1.05 -8.41 13.94
C LYS A 92 1.06 -7.84 12.53
N GLN A 93 -0.11 -7.91 11.92
CA GLN A 93 -0.32 -7.28 10.63
C GLN A 93 -0.97 -5.93 10.85
N SER A 94 -0.66 -4.99 9.97
CA SER A 94 -1.27 -3.68 9.96
C SER A 94 -2.16 -3.55 8.74
N PHE A 95 -3.25 -2.81 8.91
CA PHE A 95 -4.13 -2.47 7.79
C PHE A 95 -3.78 -1.06 7.32
N VAL A 96 -3.62 -0.91 6.01
CA VAL A 96 -3.26 0.37 5.39
C VAL A 96 -4.26 0.69 4.31
N SER A 97 -4.74 1.93 4.31
CA SER A 97 -5.70 2.42 3.32
C SER A 97 -5.13 3.66 2.64
N TRP A 98 -5.07 3.64 1.32
CA TRP A 98 -4.65 4.78 0.50
C TRP A 98 -5.83 5.33 -0.25
N ARG A 99 -5.98 6.65 -0.20
CA ARG A 99 -7.05 7.33 -0.95
C ARG A 99 -6.50 8.56 -1.66
N ILE A 100 -6.88 8.70 -2.90
CA ILE A 100 -6.58 9.88 -3.70
C ILE A 100 -7.80 10.79 -3.62
N ILE A 101 -7.61 11.99 -3.12
CA ILE A 101 -8.68 12.96 -2.98
C ILE A 101 -8.39 14.11 -3.95
N ASP A 102 -9.32 14.34 -4.86
CA ASP A 102 -9.22 15.44 -5.82
C ASP A 102 -9.84 16.68 -5.16
N LYS A 103 -9.02 17.70 -4.98
CA LYS A 103 -9.47 18.94 -4.36
C LYS A 103 -9.65 20.05 -5.37
#